data_870086e2b9254b7c30ad43c4e4f5cecf
#
_entry.id   870086e2b9254b7c30ad43c4e4f5cecf
#
_cell.length_a   1.000
_cell.length_b   1.000
_cell.length_c   1.000
_cell.angle_alpha   90.00
_cell.angle_beta   90.00
_cell.angle_gamma   90.00
#
_symmetry.space_group_name_H-M   'P 1'
#
loop_
_entity.id
_entity.type
_entity.pdbx_description
1 polymer ?
#
loop_
_entity_poly.entity_id
_entity_poly.type
_entity_poly.pdbx_seq_one_letter_code
_entity_poly.pdbx_strand_id
1 'polypeptide(L)'
;MKLTARQIDSAKPREKSYKLSDGGGMYLEIFPNGAKSWRLKYRIAGKEKRVVFGTYPLLSLAEARQKHSEAKKLLLEGGDPSQQKQDIKAAKILAVNNSFELIALEWHEHKKPSWSKGYATDILEYLKKDIFPHIGKRPIADINAKEMLDVFRKMEKRGVLDKLKKTRQACRQFFIYAVISGRAEHNPVSDLLFSKKPQNFPWYDEEKKIKYSNGLCLLFEGQFFT
;
A
#
# COMPACT_ATOMS: atom_id res chain seq x y z
N MET A 1 9.93 -39.41 13.87
CA MET A 1 11.15 -39.27 13.06
C MET A 1 11.04 -38.01 12.26
N LYS A 2 12.09 -37.16 12.18
CA LYS A 2 12.07 -35.94 11.32
C LYS A 2 12.28 -36.33 9.86
N LEU A 3 11.64 -35.63 8.94
CA LEU A 3 11.78 -35.84 7.51
C LEU A 3 13.18 -35.44 7.00
N THR A 4 13.64 -36.09 5.96
CA THR A 4 14.84 -35.72 5.21
C THR A 4 14.46 -35.21 3.81
N ALA A 5 15.31 -34.38 3.20
CA ALA A 5 15.10 -33.90 1.84
C ALA A 5 14.92 -35.07 0.85
N ARG A 6 15.74 -36.12 0.97
CA ARG A 6 15.65 -37.31 0.12
C ARG A 6 14.28 -38.01 0.19
N GLN A 7 13.67 -38.10 1.41
CA GLN A 7 12.33 -38.67 1.58
C GLN A 7 11.26 -37.79 0.92
N ILE A 8 11.41 -36.48 0.97
CA ILE A 8 10.49 -35.52 0.34
C ILE A 8 10.56 -35.63 -1.18
N ASP A 9 11.78 -35.67 -1.72
CA ASP A 9 12.00 -35.77 -3.18
C ASP A 9 11.47 -37.10 -3.73
N SER A 10 11.77 -38.20 -3.06
CA SER A 10 11.33 -39.54 -3.47
C SER A 10 9.83 -39.81 -3.27
N ALA A 11 9.11 -38.95 -2.55
CA ALA A 11 7.67 -39.13 -2.31
C ALA A 11 6.87 -38.93 -3.61
N LYS A 12 6.29 -40.05 -4.12
CA LYS A 12 5.48 -40.06 -5.34
C LYS A 12 4.00 -39.83 -5.02
N PRO A 13 3.21 -39.24 -5.93
CA PRO A 13 1.77 -39.12 -5.78
C PRO A 13 1.10 -40.48 -5.73
N ARG A 14 -0.05 -40.55 -5.04
CA ARG A 14 -0.90 -41.74 -4.93
C ARG A 14 -2.33 -41.35 -5.32
N GLU A 15 -3.21 -42.32 -5.47
CA GLU A 15 -4.64 -42.08 -5.77
C GLU A 15 -5.32 -41.16 -4.76
N LYS A 16 -4.93 -41.21 -3.49
CA LYS A 16 -5.42 -40.35 -2.42
C LYS A 16 -4.27 -39.52 -1.83
N SER A 17 -4.57 -38.32 -1.37
CA SER A 17 -3.58 -37.50 -0.66
C SER A 17 -3.11 -38.20 0.62
N TYR A 18 -1.83 -38.15 0.91
CA TYR A 18 -1.25 -38.69 2.12
C TYR A 18 -0.28 -37.72 2.77
N LYS A 19 0.09 -37.97 4.04
CA LYS A 19 0.86 -37.08 4.88
C LYS A 19 2.16 -37.73 5.30
N LEU A 20 3.25 -36.95 5.22
CA LEU A 20 4.54 -37.28 5.81
C LEU A 20 4.78 -36.35 6.99
N SER A 21 4.84 -36.89 8.20
CA SER A 21 5.01 -36.11 9.43
C SER A 21 6.47 -35.73 9.64
N ASP A 22 6.73 -34.44 9.98
CA ASP A 22 8.06 -33.96 10.43
C ASP A 22 8.14 -33.76 11.96
N GLY A 23 7.03 -34.01 12.65
CA GLY A 23 6.92 -33.85 14.10
C GLY A 23 6.35 -32.49 14.52
N GLY A 24 5.92 -32.41 15.78
CA GLY A 24 5.38 -31.18 16.37
C GLY A 24 4.12 -30.63 15.70
N GLY A 25 3.34 -31.50 15.00
CA GLY A 25 2.15 -31.11 14.24
C GLY A 25 2.46 -30.68 12.81
N MET A 26 3.73 -30.52 12.41
CA MET A 26 4.11 -30.20 11.03
C MET A 26 4.14 -31.46 10.16
N TYR A 27 3.63 -31.35 8.95
CA TYR A 27 3.60 -32.43 7.96
C TYR A 27 3.63 -31.89 6.53
N LEU A 28 4.13 -32.71 5.61
CA LEU A 28 4.03 -32.49 4.19
C LEU A 28 2.84 -33.31 3.67
N GLU A 29 1.89 -32.66 3.03
CA GLU A 29 0.77 -33.32 2.35
C GLU A 29 1.09 -33.44 0.85
N ILE A 30 1.05 -34.67 0.34
CA ILE A 30 1.27 -35.00 -1.06
C ILE A 30 -0.09 -35.28 -1.69
N PHE A 31 -0.40 -34.56 -2.77
CA PHE A 31 -1.67 -34.67 -3.49
C PHE A 31 -1.55 -35.59 -4.69
N PRO A 32 -2.69 -36.13 -5.21
CA PRO A 32 -2.71 -37.00 -6.39
C PRO A 32 -2.12 -36.37 -7.65
N ASN A 33 -2.24 -35.04 -7.77
CA ASN A 33 -1.63 -34.24 -8.86
C ASN A 33 -0.13 -33.99 -8.71
N GLY A 34 0.52 -34.59 -7.71
CA GLY A 34 1.95 -34.42 -7.44
C GLY A 34 2.32 -33.17 -6.63
N ALA A 35 1.39 -32.28 -6.35
CA ALA A 35 1.65 -31.12 -5.51
C ALA A 35 1.99 -31.53 -4.07
N LYS A 36 2.99 -30.89 -3.47
CA LYS A 36 3.44 -31.15 -2.10
C LYS A 36 3.28 -29.85 -1.30
N SER A 37 2.58 -29.89 -0.15
CA SER A 37 2.27 -28.71 0.64
C SER A 37 2.63 -28.88 2.10
N TRP A 38 3.41 -27.94 2.65
CA TRP A 38 3.74 -27.87 4.06
C TRP A 38 2.56 -27.36 4.86
N ARG A 39 2.18 -28.08 5.92
CA ARG A 39 1.07 -27.74 6.79
C ARG A 39 1.41 -27.97 8.24
N LEU A 40 0.79 -27.20 9.11
CA LEU A 40 0.81 -27.39 10.56
C LEU A 40 -0.62 -27.66 11.04
N LYS A 41 -0.77 -28.74 11.83
CA LYS A 41 -1.95 -29.06 12.60
C LYS A 41 -1.68 -28.67 14.07
N TYR A 42 -2.58 -27.89 14.67
CA TYR A 42 -2.43 -27.40 16.04
C TYR A 42 -3.79 -27.27 16.72
N ARG A 43 -3.79 -27.04 18.02
CA ARG A 43 -5.00 -26.76 18.80
C ARG A 43 -4.90 -25.40 19.45
N ILE A 44 -5.98 -24.63 19.42
CA ILE A 44 -6.14 -23.37 20.12
C ILE A 44 -7.55 -23.28 20.67
N ALA A 45 -7.71 -22.85 21.92
CA ALA A 45 -9.00 -22.81 22.62
C ALA A 45 -9.81 -24.10 22.48
N GLY A 46 -9.16 -25.27 22.60
CA GLY A 46 -9.78 -26.60 22.47
C GLY A 46 -10.14 -27.03 21.04
N LYS A 47 -10.05 -26.15 20.04
CA LYS A 47 -10.38 -26.43 18.64
C LYS A 47 -9.13 -26.81 17.84
N GLU A 48 -9.25 -27.86 17.00
CA GLU A 48 -8.23 -28.25 16.05
C GLU A 48 -8.28 -27.34 14.82
N LYS A 49 -7.13 -26.76 14.48
CA LYS A 49 -6.94 -25.92 13.29
C LYS A 49 -5.77 -26.39 12.46
N ARG A 50 -5.72 -25.92 11.21
CA ARG A 50 -4.64 -26.20 10.26
C ARG A 50 -4.24 -24.93 9.54
N VAL A 51 -2.93 -24.72 9.37
CA VAL A 51 -2.40 -23.62 8.56
C VAL A 51 -1.46 -24.19 7.50
N VAL A 52 -1.53 -23.62 6.30
CA VAL A 52 -0.64 -23.95 5.17
C VAL A 52 0.53 -22.96 5.18
N PHE A 53 1.76 -23.47 5.21
CA PHE A 53 2.97 -22.64 5.15
C PHE A 53 3.36 -22.29 3.71
N GLY A 54 3.27 -23.27 2.80
CA GLY A 54 3.62 -23.11 1.40
C GLY A 54 3.77 -24.44 0.69
N THR A 55 4.15 -24.40 -0.58
CA THR A 55 4.34 -25.56 -1.45
C THR A 55 5.82 -25.89 -1.64
N TYR A 56 6.16 -27.15 -1.61
CA TYR A 56 7.47 -27.65 -2.02
C TYR A 56 7.52 -27.76 -3.56
N PRO A 57 8.63 -27.43 -4.26
CA PRO A 57 9.93 -27.02 -3.71
C PRO A 57 10.09 -25.54 -3.42
N LEU A 58 9.09 -24.67 -3.71
CA LEU A 58 9.18 -23.22 -3.47
C LEU A 58 9.48 -22.86 -2.00
N LEU A 59 8.99 -23.69 -1.08
CA LEU A 59 9.33 -23.63 0.34
C LEU A 59 10.11 -24.89 0.71
N SER A 60 11.39 -24.74 0.98
CA SER A 60 12.28 -25.83 1.40
C SER A 60 11.90 -26.41 2.76
N LEU A 61 12.46 -27.59 3.12
CA LEU A 61 12.27 -28.19 4.44
C LEU A 61 12.81 -27.30 5.56
N ALA A 62 13.94 -26.63 5.34
CA ALA A 62 14.55 -25.73 6.33
C ALA A 62 13.64 -24.53 6.62
N GLU A 63 13.15 -23.87 5.58
CA GLU A 63 12.23 -22.74 5.70
C GLU A 63 10.89 -23.15 6.30
N ALA A 64 10.38 -24.34 5.97
CA ALA A 64 9.16 -24.89 6.57
C ALA A 64 9.33 -25.10 8.08
N ARG A 65 10.50 -25.60 8.54
CA ARG A 65 10.83 -25.74 9.96
C ARG A 65 10.97 -24.40 10.66
N GLN A 66 11.52 -23.39 10.00
CA GLN A 66 11.57 -22.03 10.53
C GLN A 66 10.15 -21.48 10.76
N LYS A 67 9.29 -21.55 9.75
CA LYS A 67 7.87 -21.13 9.88
C LYS A 67 7.11 -21.92 10.94
N HIS A 68 7.43 -23.20 11.12
CA HIS A 68 6.87 -24.02 12.18
C HIS A 68 7.31 -23.51 13.58
N SER A 69 8.59 -23.14 13.73
CA SER A 69 9.09 -22.55 14.98
C SER A 69 8.41 -21.21 15.29
N GLU A 70 8.28 -20.34 14.29
CA GLU A 70 7.58 -19.05 14.42
C GLU A 70 6.11 -19.25 14.80
N ALA A 71 5.39 -20.17 14.13
CA ALA A 71 4.01 -20.50 14.45
C ALA A 71 3.85 -21.07 15.87
N LYS A 72 4.80 -21.90 16.35
CA LYS A 72 4.81 -22.39 17.73
C LYS A 72 5.00 -21.26 18.74
N LYS A 73 5.93 -20.35 18.46
CA LYS A 73 6.16 -19.18 19.32
C LYS A 73 4.89 -18.35 19.44
N LEU A 74 4.23 -18.07 18.31
CA LEU A 74 2.97 -17.34 18.28
C LEU A 74 1.87 -18.06 19.11
N LEU A 75 1.76 -19.38 18.98
CA LEU A 75 0.81 -20.16 19.78
C LEU A 75 1.08 -20.10 21.28
N LEU A 76 2.35 -20.06 21.71
CA LEU A 76 2.73 -19.88 23.11
C LEU A 76 2.37 -18.48 23.64
N GLU A 77 2.39 -17.47 22.77
CA GLU A 77 1.95 -16.10 23.04
C GLU A 77 0.41 -15.94 22.97
N GLY A 78 -0.34 -17.03 22.73
CA GLY A 78 -1.80 -17.02 22.63
C GLY A 78 -2.35 -16.61 21.26
N GLY A 79 -1.49 -16.33 20.27
CA GLY A 79 -1.89 -15.95 18.91
C GLY A 79 -2.28 -17.16 18.04
N ASP A 80 -3.11 -16.92 17.03
CA ASP A 80 -3.55 -17.94 16.07
C ASP A 80 -2.84 -17.76 14.71
N PRO A 81 -1.96 -18.70 14.30
CA PRO A 81 -1.25 -18.61 13.02
C PRO A 81 -2.17 -18.56 11.78
N SER A 82 -3.36 -19.18 11.87
CA SER A 82 -4.34 -19.13 10.76
C SER A 82 -4.98 -17.74 10.66
N GLN A 83 -5.34 -17.15 11.80
CA GLN A 83 -5.91 -15.81 11.87
C GLN A 83 -4.88 -14.78 11.40
N GLN A 84 -3.67 -14.82 11.93
CA GLN A 84 -2.59 -13.92 11.53
C GLN A 84 -2.35 -13.93 10.00
N LYS A 85 -2.38 -15.14 9.39
CA LYS A 85 -2.24 -15.25 7.93
C LYS A 85 -3.41 -14.62 7.18
N GLN A 86 -4.63 -14.77 7.69
CA GLN A 86 -5.83 -14.12 7.12
C GLN A 86 -5.76 -12.61 7.26
N ASP A 87 -5.34 -12.10 8.42
CA ASP A 87 -5.20 -10.67 8.68
C ASP A 87 -4.15 -10.03 7.76
N ILE A 88 -2.99 -10.68 7.58
CA ILE A 88 -1.97 -10.23 6.63
C ILE A 88 -2.51 -10.22 5.20
N LYS A 89 -3.29 -11.24 4.81
CA LYS A 89 -3.90 -11.28 3.48
C LYS A 89 -4.95 -10.18 3.32
N ALA A 90 -5.81 -9.98 4.30
CA ALA A 90 -6.82 -8.92 4.31
C ALA A 90 -6.16 -7.53 4.25
N ALA A 91 -5.11 -7.30 5.06
CA ALA A 91 -4.35 -6.06 5.03
C ALA A 91 -3.71 -5.79 3.64
N LYS A 92 -3.15 -6.82 2.99
CA LYS A 92 -2.61 -6.69 1.63
C LYS A 92 -3.68 -6.34 0.60
N ILE A 93 -4.85 -6.97 0.66
CA ILE A 93 -5.98 -6.66 -0.23
C ILE A 93 -6.46 -5.23 0.01
N LEU A 94 -6.59 -4.83 1.27
CA LEU A 94 -6.99 -3.47 1.63
C LEU A 94 -5.95 -2.44 1.14
N ALA A 95 -4.66 -2.72 1.30
CA ALA A 95 -3.58 -1.87 0.81
C ALA A 95 -3.62 -1.70 -0.71
N VAL A 96 -3.90 -2.76 -1.47
CA VAL A 96 -4.06 -2.69 -2.93
C VAL A 96 -5.29 -1.87 -3.30
N ASN A 97 -6.43 -2.11 -2.65
CA ASN A 97 -7.69 -1.39 -2.91
C ASN A 97 -7.61 0.09 -2.50
N ASN A 98 -6.75 0.42 -1.54
CA ASN A 98 -6.46 1.78 -1.09
C ASN A 98 -5.15 2.34 -1.69
N SER A 99 -4.72 1.84 -2.85
CA SER A 99 -3.56 2.39 -3.54
C SER A 99 -3.86 3.82 -4.03
N PHE A 100 -2.83 4.67 -4.05
CA PHE A 100 -2.93 6.03 -4.54
C PHE A 100 -3.58 6.11 -5.93
N GLU A 101 -3.16 5.25 -6.85
CA GLU A 101 -3.64 5.24 -8.24
C GLU A 101 -5.14 4.94 -8.32
N LEU A 102 -5.63 3.90 -7.63
CA LEU A 102 -7.04 3.53 -7.67
C LEU A 102 -7.95 4.64 -7.12
N ILE A 103 -7.56 5.21 -5.98
CA ILE A 103 -8.33 6.29 -5.36
C ILE A 103 -8.25 7.58 -6.19
N ALA A 104 -7.10 7.88 -6.81
CA ALA A 104 -6.95 9.03 -7.68
C ALA A 104 -7.80 8.90 -8.96
N LEU A 105 -7.92 7.71 -9.52
CA LEU A 105 -8.80 7.44 -10.66
C LEU A 105 -10.28 7.58 -10.28
N GLU A 106 -10.68 7.06 -9.11
CA GLU A 106 -12.03 7.22 -8.57
C GLU A 106 -12.37 8.70 -8.36
N TRP A 107 -11.47 9.46 -7.71
CA TRP A 107 -11.63 10.90 -7.53
C TRP A 107 -11.72 11.64 -8.86
N HIS A 108 -10.88 11.28 -9.83
CA HIS A 108 -10.89 11.91 -11.15
C HIS A 108 -12.24 11.70 -11.85
N GLU A 109 -12.81 10.49 -11.87
CA GLU A 109 -14.12 10.22 -12.44
C GLU A 109 -15.23 10.99 -11.71
N HIS A 110 -15.13 11.12 -10.37
CA HIS A 110 -16.06 11.91 -9.58
C HIS A 110 -15.99 13.42 -9.92
N LYS A 111 -14.80 13.95 -10.20
CA LYS A 111 -14.58 15.36 -10.51
C LYS A 111 -14.79 15.72 -11.98
N LYS A 112 -14.61 14.78 -12.87
CA LYS A 112 -14.69 14.94 -14.33
C LYS A 112 -15.93 15.69 -14.84
N PRO A 113 -17.17 15.47 -14.32
CA PRO A 113 -18.34 16.22 -14.76
C PRO A 113 -18.27 17.72 -14.49
N SER A 114 -17.47 18.15 -13.48
CA SER A 114 -17.30 19.56 -13.11
C SER A 114 -16.16 20.26 -13.87
N TRP A 115 -15.45 19.55 -14.74
CA TRP A 115 -14.30 20.06 -15.50
C TRP A 115 -14.57 20.14 -16.99
N SER A 116 -13.82 21.00 -17.69
CA SER A 116 -13.76 20.92 -19.14
C SER A 116 -13.09 19.60 -19.58
N LYS A 117 -13.49 19.07 -20.73
CA LYS A 117 -12.94 17.81 -21.27
C LYS A 117 -11.40 17.86 -21.38
N GLY A 118 -10.85 18.98 -21.86
CA GLY A 118 -9.40 19.16 -21.99
C GLY A 118 -8.69 19.13 -20.64
N TYR A 119 -9.22 19.88 -19.66
CA TYR A 119 -8.61 19.89 -18.31
C TYR A 119 -8.63 18.52 -17.62
N ALA A 120 -9.76 17.80 -17.73
CA ALA A 120 -9.87 16.46 -17.17
C ALA A 120 -8.85 15.50 -17.79
N THR A 121 -8.67 15.54 -19.11
CA THR A 121 -7.67 14.73 -19.82
C THR A 121 -6.25 15.08 -19.39
N ASP A 122 -5.93 16.37 -19.32
CA ASP A 122 -4.62 16.87 -18.92
C ASP A 122 -4.24 16.39 -17.50
N ILE A 123 -5.16 16.54 -16.54
CA ILE A 123 -4.90 16.11 -15.15
C ILE A 123 -4.64 14.61 -15.08
N LEU A 124 -5.43 13.80 -15.75
CA LEU A 124 -5.25 12.35 -15.78
C LEU A 124 -3.90 11.95 -16.40
N GLU A 125 -3.52 12.62 -17.50
CA GLU A 125 -2.24 12.40 -18.17
C GLU A 125 -1.06 12.75 -17.25
N TYR A 126 -1.14 13.90 -16.55
CA TYR A 126 -0.09 14.30 -15.61
C TYR A 126 0.04 13.33 -14.43
N LEU A 127 -1.08 12.85 -13.88
CA LEU A 127 -1.05 11.84 -12.83
C LEU A 127 -0.41 10.54 -13.32
N LYS A 128 -0.82 10.04 -14.51
CA LYS A 128 -0.28 8.80 -15.09
C LYS A 128 1.21 8.89 -15.43
N LYS A 129 1.66 10.03 -15.93
CA LYS A 129 3.04 10.21 -16.40
C LYS A 129 4.00 10.54 -15.26
N ASP A 130 3.58 11.38 -14.32
CA ASP A 130 4.49 12.01 -13.39
C ASP A 130 4.33 11.54 -11.94
N ILE A 131 3.16 11.01 -11.55
CA ILE A 131 2.87 10.64 -10.17
C ILE A 131 2.77 9.11 -10.01
N PHE A 132 1.92 8.43 -10.78
CA PHE A 132 1.68 6.99 -10.64
C PHE A 132 2.93 6.12 -10.77
N PRO A 133 3.92 6.40 -11.64
CA PRO A 133 5.14 5.59 -11.72
C PRO A 133 5.94 5.56 -10.41
N HIS A 134 5.77 6.56 -9.55
CA HIS A 134 6.54 6.71 -8.30
C HIS A 134 5.79 6.23 -7.06
N ILE A 135 4.51 6.57 -6.95
CA ILE A 135 3.70 6.31 -5.75
C ILE A 135 2.37 5.62 -6.02
N GLY A 136 1.98 5.38 -7.28
CA GLY A 136 0.67 4.87 -7.66
C GLY A 136 0.26 3.57 -6.96
N LYS A 137 1.19 2.63 -6.80
CA LYS A 137 0.94 1.32 -6.18
C LYS A 137 0.99 1.33 -4.64
N ARG A 138 1.37 2.46 -4.03
CA ARG A 138 1.47 2.57 -2.58
C ARG A 138 0.09 2.82 -1.96
N PRO A 139 -0.16 2.28 -0.75
CA PRO A 139 -1.34 2.66 0.03
C PRO A 139 -1.33 4.17 0.29
N ILE A 140 -2.47 4.82 0.11
CA ILE A 140 -2.55 6.29 0.24
C ILE A 140 -2.22 6.78 1.65
N ALA A 141 -2.56 5.99 2.68
CA ALA A 141 -2.28 6.31 4.07
C ALA A 141 -0.77 6.35 4.40
N ASP A 142 0.06 5.62 3.63
CA ASP A 142 1.51 5.51 3.86
C ASP A 142 2.32 6.60 3.14
N ILE A 143 1.64 7.46 2.34
CA ILE A 143 2.32 8.50 1.56
C ILE A 143 2.54 9.73 2.43
N ASN A 144 3.81 10.12 2.57
CA ASN A 144 4.20 11.27 3.35
C ASN A 144 4.58 12.50 2.50
N ALA A 145 4.72 13.66 3.16
CA ALA A 145 5.04 14.92 2.52
C ALA A 145 6.40 14.91 1.80
N LYS A 146 7.40 14.20 2.34
CA LYS A 146 8.72 14.08 1.73
C LYS A 146 8.66 13.35 0.38
N GLU A 147 7.91 12.26 0.30
CA GLU A 147 7.74 11.51 -0.95
C GLU A 147 7.03 12.35 -2.01
N MET A 148 5.97 13.06 -1.63
CA MET A 148 5.28 13.98 -2.54
C MET A 148 6.21 15.07 -3.04
N LEU A 149 7.03 15.66 -2.14
CA LEU A 149 8.01 16.68 -2.49
C LEU A 149 9.05 16.13 -3.48
N ASP A 150 9.56 14.93 -3.25
CA ASP A 150 10.56 14.31 -4.14
C ASP A 150 10.01 14.06 -5.55
N VAL A 151 8.74 13.68 -5.67
CA VAL A 151 8.07 13.55 -6.97
C VAL A 151 7.90 14.92 -7.65
N PHE A 152 7.45 15.93 -6.93
CA PHE A 152 7.30 17.28 -7.48
C PHE A 152 8.63 17.91 -7.90
N ARG A 153 9.72 17.67 -7.15
CA ARG A 153 11.07 18.11 -7.53
C ARG A 153 11.57 17.49 -8.83
N LYS A 154 11.17 16.25 -9.16
CA LYS A 154 11.48 15.65 -10.47
C LYS A 154 10.79 16.39 -11.61
N MET A 155 9.55 16.86 -11.41
CA MET A 155 8.84 17.66 -12.40
C MET A 155 9.48 19.06 -12.53
N GLU A 156 9.86 19.66 -11.40
CA GLU A 156 10.54 20.96 -11.36
C GLU A 156 11.86 20.95 -12.14
N LYS A 157 12.70 19.90 -11.92
CA LYS A 157 13.96 19.71 -12.64
C LYS A 157 13.81 19.61 -14.16
N ARG A 158 12.65 19.14 -14.65
CA ARG A 158 12.32 19.07 -16.08
C ARG A 158 11.80 20.42 -16.64
N GLY A 159 11.64 21.45 -15.80
CA GLY A 159 11.18 22.76 -16.22
C GLY A 159 9.69 22.85 -16.56
N VAL A 160 8.86 21.86 -16.20
CA VAL A 160 7.43 21.82 -16.55
C VAL A 160 6.56 22.46 -15.46
N LEU A 161 6.85 23.74 -15.13
CA LEU A 161 6.30 24.45 -13.98
C LEU A 161 4.77 24.60 -13.99
N ASP A 162 4.17 24.88 -15.16
CA ASP A 162 2.70 24.98 -15.26
C ASP A 162 2.00 23.64 -15.01
N LYS A 163 2.56 22.55 -15.55
CA LYS A 163 2.07 21.20 -15.29
C LYS A 163 2.23 20.85 -13.81
N LEU A 164 3.37 21.17 -13.21
CA LEU A 164 3.63 20.97 -11.80
C LEU A 164 2.60 21.70 -10.92
N LYS A 165 2.28 22.95 -11.22
CA LYS A 165 1.28 23.74 -10.49
C LYS A 165 -0.10 23.06 -10.54
N LYS A 166 -0.54 22.68 -11.73
CA LYS A 166 -1.83 21.98 -11.93
C LYS A 166 -1.84 20.60 -11.21
N THR A 167 -0.77 19.84 -11.38
CA THR A 167 -0.65 18.51 -10.74
C THR A 167 -0.65 18.61 -9.21
N ARG A 168 0.07 19.58 -8.63
CA ARG A 168 0.08 19.81 -7.19
C ARG A 168 -1.31 20.19 -6.68
N GLN A 169 -2.01 21.07 -7.37
CA GLN A 169 -3.38 21.45 -7.01
C GLN A 169 -4.32 20.24 -7.08
N ALA A 170 -4.21 19.41 -8.12
CA ALA A 170 -4.97 18.18 -8.25
C ALA A 170 -4.67 17.20 -7.11
N CYS A 171 -3.39 16.98 -6.79
CA CYS A 171 -2.99 16.13 -5.66
C CYS A 171 -3.52 16.66 -4.32
N ARG A 172 -3.48 17.98 -4.08
CA ARG A 172 -4.06 18.56 -2.86
C ARG A 172 -5.55 18.29 -2.74
N GLN A 173 -6.31 18.50 -3.80
CA GLN A 173 -7.77 18.24 -3.82
C GLN A 173 -8.07 16.75 -3.67
N PHE A 174 -7.28 15.90 -4.31
CA PHE A 174 -7.37 14.46 -4.21
C PHE A 174 -7.14 13.97 -2.76
N PHE A 175 -6.11 14.44 -2.08
CA PHE A 175 -5.88 14.08 -0.68
C PHE A 175 -6.96 14.60 0.25
N ILE A 176 -7.55 15.77 -0.02
CA ILE A 176 -8.75 16.24 0.71
C ILE A 176 -9.90 15.23 0.54
N TYR A 177 -10.14 14.76 -0.67
CA TYR A 177 -11.15 13.72 -0.93
C TYR A 177 -10.84 12.43 -0.18
N ALA A 178 -9.57 12.00 -0.18
CA ALA A 178 -9.13 10.81 0.54
C ALA A 178 -9.33 10.92 2.06
N VAL A 179 -9.06 12.09 2.65
CA VAL A 179 -9.30 12.36 4.08
C VAL A 179 -10.80 12.34 4.39
N ILE A 180 -11.63 13.03 3.61
CA ILE A 180 -13.09 13.06 3.79
C ILE A 180 -13.69 11.65 3.66
N SER A 181 -13.16 10.82 2.76
CA SER A 181 -13.59 9.43 2.58
C SER A 181 -13.00 8.44 3.59
N GLY A 182 -12.23 8.92 4.58
CA GLY A 182 -11.62 8.08 5.63
C GLY A 182 -10.49 7.16 5.15
N ARG A 183 -9.92 7.42 3.97
CA ARG A 183 -8.85 6.61 3.36
C ARG A 183 -7.45 7.12 3.66
N ALA A 184 -7.32 8.37 4.13
CA ALA A 184 -6.10 8.97 4.62
C ALA A 184 -6.39 9.77 5.90
N GLU A 185 -5.43 9.84 6.81
CA GLU A 185 -5.57 10.60 8.07
C GLU A 185 -5.29 12.09 7.87
N HIS A 186 -4.39 12.42 6.97
CA HIS A 186 -3.94 13.79 6.71
C HIS A 186 -3.62 14.03 5.23
N ASN A 187 -3.51 15.29 4.85
CA ASN A 187 -3.14 15.69 3.50
C ASN A 187 -1.65 16.07 3.43
N PRO A 188 -0.77 15.22 2.88
CA PRO A 188 0.66 15.46 2.84
C PRO A 188 1.07 16.60 1.88
N VAL A 189 0.14 17.11 1.08
CA VAL A 189 0.40 18.18 0.10
C VAL A 189 0.00 19.56 0.62
N SER A 190 -0.77 19.63 1.75
CA SER A 190 -1.28 20.92 2.27
C SER A 190 -0.18 21.90 2.55
N ASP A 191 0.92 21.46 3.17
CA ASP A 191 2.00 22.31 3.69
C ASP A 191 3.25 22.33 2.80
N LEU A 192 3.17 21.69 1.62
CA LEU A 192 4.28 21.71 0.66
C LEU A 192 4.38 23.07 -0.01
N LEU A 193 5.07 23.99 0.66
CA LEU A 193 5.53 25.24 0.07
C LEU A 193 6.84 24.98 -0.67
N PHE A 194 6.96 25.51 -1.89
CA PHE A 194 8.25 25.43 -2.59
C PHE A 194 9.28 26.29 -1.85
N SER A 195 10.37 25.65 -1.45
CA SER A 195 11.48 26.32 -0.74
C SER A 195 12.33 27.23 -1.64
N LYS A 196 12.10 27.24 -2.95
CA LYS A 196 12.79 28.15 -3.88
C LYS A 196 11.77 29.05 -4.57
N LYS A 197 11.98 30.38 -4.39
CA LYS A 197 11.38 31.43 -5.19
C LYS A 197 11.50 31.05 -6.68
N PRO A 198 10.42 30.93 -7.44
CA PRO A 198 10.54 30.91 -8.89
C PRO A 198 11.03 32.31 -9.27
N GLN A 199 12.20 32.40 -9.89
CA GLN A 199 12.85 33.69 -10.17
C GLN A 199 12.07 34.63 -11.08
N ASN A 200 10.87 34.24 -11.57
CA ASN A 200 10.07 35.08 -12.46
C ASN A 200 8.55 34.80 -12.36
N PHE A 201 7.99 34.72 -11.16
CA PHE A 201 6.51 34.70 -11.05
C PHE A 201 5.99 36.06 -10.57
N PRO A 202 5.25 36.83 -11.42
CA PRO A 202 4.77 38.20 -11.09
C PRO A 202 3.79 38.30 -9.92
N TRP A 203 3.29 37.15 -9.44
CA TRP A 203 2.31 37.06 -8.35
C TRP A 203 2.89 36.56 -7.01
N TYR A 204 4.23 36.38 -6.92
CA TYR A 204 4.89 36.04 -5.66
C TYR A 204 5.28 37.32 -4.92
N ASP A 205 4.51 37.66 -3.92
CA ASP A 205 4.72 38.79 -3.06
C ASP A 205 5.31 38.37 -1.71
N GLU A 206 6.50 38.81 -1.40
CA GLU A 206 7.18 38.45 -0.15
C GLU A 206 6.47 39.02 1.09
N GLU A 207 5.79 40.15 0.97
CA GLU A 207 5.04 40.74 2.08
C GLU A 207 3.82 39.88 2.47
N LYS A 208 3.21 39.16 1.53
CA LYS A 208 2.12 38.24 1.82
C LYS A 208 2.57 36.98 2.58
N LYS A 209 3.85 36.58 2.45
CA LYS A 209 4.41 35.43 3.18
C LYS A 209 4.50 35.70 4.68
N ILE A 210 4.80 36.92 5.07
CA ILE A 210 4.90 37.33 6.48
C ILE A 210 3.53 37.28 7.16
N LYS A 211 2.46 37.60 6.44
CA LYS A 211 1.07 37.49 6.95
C LYS A 211 0.59 36.06 7.15
N TYR A 212 1.14 35.10 6.38
CA TYR A 212 0.78 33.65 6.51
C TYR A 212 1.63 32.89 7.54
N SER A 213 2.84 33.38 7.86
CA SER A 213 3.72 32.73 8.83
C SER A 213 3.32 32.99 10.29
N ASN A 214 2.54 34.02 10.56
CA ASN A 214 2.05 34.37 11.88
C ASN A 214 0.66 33.76 12.21
N GLY A 215 0.29 32.69 11.49
CA GLY A 215 -0.84 31.84 11.85
C GLY A 215 -2.06 32.59 12.32
N LEU A 216 -2.81 33.20 11.44
CA LEU A 216 -4.27 33.27 11.61
C LEU A 216 -4.96 33.54 10.28
N CYS A 217 -5.89 32.68 9.97
CA CYS A 217 -6.92 32.79 8.98
C CYS A 217 -7.82 34.01 9.26
N LEU A 218 -7.32 35.22 9.02
CA LEU A 218 -8.07 36.47 9.27
C LEU A 218 -8.17 37.39 8.05
N LEU A 219 -7.96 36.88 6.83
CA LEU A 219 -8.16 37.67 5.62
C LEU A 219 -9.12 36.99 4.62
N PHE A 220 -10.20 36.36 5.13
CA PHE A 220 -11.36 36.00 4.31
C PHE A 220 -12.64 36.74 4.73
N GLU A 221 -12.54 37.75 5.57
CA GLU A 221 -13.65 38.67 5.86
C GLU A 221 -13.34 40.02 5.25
N GLY A 222 -13.61 40.20 3.99
CA GLY A 222 -13.48 41.56 3.45
C GLY A 222 -13.57 41.75 1.95
N GLN A 223 -14.10 40.81 1.15
CA GLN A 223 -14.48 41.12 -0.23
C GLN A 223 -15.57 40.16 -0.74
N PHE A 224 -16.69 40.15 -0.08
CA PHE A 224 -17.97 39.86 -0.71
C PHE A 224 -18.95 40.89 -0.20
N PHE A 225 -18.96 42.07 -0.85
CA PHE A 225 -20.09 42.97 -0.96
C PHE A 225 -19.64 44.14 -1.85
N THR A 226 -19.92 44.05 -3.11
CA THR A 226 -20.66 44.96 -4.01
C THR A 226 -20.57 44.38 -5.40
#